data_345ead5ac869eb093a35a139c5a2d209
#
_entry.id   345ead5ac869eb093a35a139c5a2d209
#
_cell.length_a   1.000
_cell.length_b   1.000
_cell.length_c   1.000
_cell.angle_alpha   90.00
_cell.angle_beta   90.00
_cell.angle_gamma   90.00
#
_symmetry.space_group_name_H-M   'P 1'
#
loop_
_entity.id
_entity.type
_entity.pdbx_description
1 polymer ?
#
loop_
_entity_poly.entity_id
_entity_poly.type
_entity_poly.pdbx_seq_one_letter_code
_entity_poly.pdbx_strand_id
1 'polypeptide(L)'
;MPSNKVRTRFAPSPTGYMHVGNLRTALYTYLMAKHEDGTFILRIEDTDQGRYVEGAVDVIYNTLRETGLLWDEGPDIGGPVGPYVQSERMSMFKQYAEQLVAEGKAYYCFCTEERLEALHAEQRAHGEMTHYDGCCRDLPREEVEKRLAAGEPYVIRQKIPREGVTGFDDMVYGHIEVNNSEMDDQILIKTDGMPTYNFANVVDDHPMGITHVIRGSEYLSSTPKYNLLYQAFGWNIPNYIHCPPVMKDAQNKLSKRNGDASYQDLVAKGYLTEAILNYICLLGWSPKGEYAEQEIFSLADLVKIWTPDGISKSPAIFDPLKLRAINAEYIRRLPPEEFLAKAEPWIDSAVHTPINKKLLCANLQPRCEVLGEIPEQLDFFDAMPEYDVSLYANKKQKTTPESAKEALEALLPVLSDEALDFNDRDTVFDACKAKAEELGKKNGWLLYPLGIALSGKQRTPGGGTDLACMMGRETTLERVKAAIEKLNG
;
A
#
# COMPACT_ATOMS: atom_id res chain seq x y z
N MET A 1 31.75 -7.08 19.57
CA MET A 1 30.79 -8.18 19.50
C MET A 1 29.58 -7.65 18.76
N PRO A 2 29.03 -8.31 17.73
CA PRO A 2 27.80 -7.85 17.15
C PRO A 2 26.73 -7.84 18.25
N SER A 3 25.98 -6.74 18.34
CA SER A 3 24.87 -6.64 19.27
C SER A 3 23.89 -7.79 18.97
N ASN A 4 23.38 -8.45 20.00
CA ASN A 4 22.37 -9.50 19.88
C ASN A 4 20.97 -8.94 19.42
N LYS A 5 20.96 -7.70 18.93
CA LYS A 5 19.73 -7.03 18.50
C LYS A 5 19.34 -7.45 17.09
N VAL A 6 18.05 -7.62 16.89
CA VAL A 6 17.47 -7.83 15.54
C VAL A 6 17.82 -6.67 14.62
N ARG A 7 18.30 -6.97 13.43
CA ARG A 7 18.56 -6.01 12.36
C ARG A 7 17.89 -6.50 11.08
N THR A 8 17.01 -5.69 10.56
CA THR A 8 16.28 -5.97 9.33
C THR A 8 16.55 -4.87 8.29
N ARG A 9 16.27 -5.14 7.03
CA ARG A 9 16.37 -4.15 5.96
C ARG A 9 15.19 -4.23 5.00
N PHE A 10 14.64 -3.08 4.66
CA PHE A 10 13.86 -2.94 3.45
C PHE A 10 14.80 -2.45 2.35
N ALA A 11 14.86 -3.20 1.25
CA ALA A 11 15.85 -2.99 0.19
C ALA A 11 15.18 -2.87 -1.19
N PRO A 12 14.43 -1.78 -1.43
CA PRO A 12 13.70 -1.60 -2.66
C PRO A 12 14.61 -1.17 -3.82
N SER A 13 14.30 -1.66 -5.04
CA SER A 13 14.82 -1.08 -6.27
C SER A 13 13.96 0.12 -6.69
N PRO A 14 14.55 1.25 -7.15
CA PRO A 14 13.83 2.47 -7.51
C PRO A 14 13.15 2.33 -8.89
N THR A 15 11.98 1.67 -8.92
CA THR A 15 11.24 1.32 -10.14
C THR A 15 9.88 1.99 -10.27
N GLY A 16 9.64 3.11 -9.56
CA GLY A 16 8.40 3.90 -9.57
C GLY A 16 7.55 3.72 -8.31
N TYR A 17 6.23 3.82 -8.42
CA TYR A 17 5.31 3.80 -7.29
C TYR A 17 5.43 2.56 -6.40
N MET A 18 5.17 2.76 -5.11
CA MET A 18 5.24 1.69 -4.11
C MET A 18 4.02 0.75 -4.25
N HIS A 19 4.26 -0.45 -4.80
CA HIS A 19 3.23 -1.48 -4.87
C HIS A 19 2.81 -1.96 -3.47
N VAL A 20 1.51 -2.26 -3.27
CA VAL A 20 0.95 -2.74 -1.99
C VAL A 20 1.74 -3.93 -1.43
N GLY A 21 2.18 -4.88 -2.27
CA GLY A 21 3.01 -6.01 -1.84
C GLY A 21 4.38 -5.59 -1.31
N ASN A 22 5.02 -4.58 -1.92
CA ASN A 22 6.30 -4.05 -1.44
C ASN A 22 6.11 -3.28 -0.14
N LEU A 23 5.05 -2.48 -0.03
CA LEU A 23 4.73 -1.76 1.22
C LEU A 23 4.42 -2.75 2.35
N ARG A 24 3.74 -3.88 2.08
CA ARG A 24 3.54 -4.96 3.07
C ARG A 24 4.88 -5.54 3.54
N THR A 25 5.79 -5.79 2.60
CA THR A 25 7.13 -6.29 2.96
C THR A 25 7.89 -5.27 3.80
N ALA A 26 7.84 -3.98 3.46
CA ALA A 26 8.41 -2.91 4.27
C ALA A 26 7.80 -2.87 5.68
N LEU A 27 6.47 -2.95 5.77
CA LEU A 27 5.75 -2.98 7.03
C LEU A 27 6.17 -4.18 7.91
N TYR A 28 6.19 -5.40 7.38
CA TYR A 28 6.60 -6.58 8.14
C TYR A 28 8.06 -6.50 8.59
N THR A 29 8.92 -5.95 7.72
CA THR A 29 10.34 -5.72 8.04
C THR A 29 10.50 -4.72 9.18
N TYR A 30 9.73 -3.63 9.15
CA TYR A 30 9.66 -2.62 10.20
C TYR A 30 9.12 -3.22 11.51
N LEU A 31 8.00 -3.95 11.44
CA LEU A 31 7.36 -4.56 12.61
C LEU A 31 8.30 -5.56 13.30
N MET A 32 9.00 -6.41 12.53
CA MET A 32 9.99 -7.34 13.08
C MET A 32 11.11 -6.62 13.82
N ALA A 33 11.66 -5.54 13.26
CA ALA A 33 12.69 -4.77 13.93
C ALA A 33 12.17 -4.10 15.20
N LYS A 34 11.04 -3.40 15.10
CA LYS A 34 10.51 -2.59 16.22
C LYS A 34 9.92 -3.43 17.34
N HIS A 35 9.35 -4.60 17.04
CA HIS A 35 8.88 -5.56 18.05
C HIS A 35 10.02 -6.04 18.95
N GLU A 36 11.21 -6.23 18.40
CA GLU A 36 12.40 -6.74 19.08
C GLU A 36 13.36 -5.62 19.54
N ASP A 37 12.91 -4.38 19.62
CA ASP A 37 13.75 -3.21 19.94
C ASP A 37 15.03 -3.15 19.10
N GLY A 38 14.93 -3.62 17.84
CA GLY A 38 16.01 -3.76 16.88
C GLY A 38 16.18 -2.54 15.98
N THR A 39 16.89 -2.74 14.86
CA THR A 39 17.21 -1.72 13.88
C THR A 39 16.55 -2.01 12.54
N PHE A 40 15.81 -1.06 12.02
CA PHE A 40 15.23 -1.09 10.67
C PHE A 40 16.07 -0.24 9.72
N ILE A 41 16.65 -0.85 8.68
CA ILE A 41 17.53 -0.23 7.70
C ILE A 41 16.81 -0.02 6.39
N LEU A 42 17.00 1.14 5.76
CA LEU A 42 16.63 1.37 4.37
C LEU A 42 17.89 1.28 3.49
N ARG A 43 17.89 0.36 2.52
CA ARG A 43 18.95 0.24 1.50
C ARG A 43 18.34 0.41 0.10
N ILE A 44 18.89 1.27 -0.72
CA ILE A 44 18.44 1.45 -2.12
C ILE A 44 19.26 0.53 -3.02
N GLU A 45 18.57 -0.37 -3.75
CA GLU A 45 19.19 -1.31 -4.69
C GLU A 45 18.99 -0.81 -6.13
N ASP A 46 19.92 0.03 -6.58
CA ASP A 46 19.90 0.75 -7.85
C ASP A 46 20.85 0.15 -8.93
N THR A 47 21.35 -1.06 -8.71
CA THR A 47 22.32 -1.69 -9.63
C THR A 47 21.68 -2.16 -10.96
N ASP A 48 20.37 -2.24 -11.07
CA ASP A 48 19.66 -2.49 -12.32
C ASP A 48 19.28 -1.16 -12.99
N GLN A 49 20.23 -0.59 -13.71
CA GLN A 49 20.08 0.70 -14.39
C GLN A 49 18.99 0.67 -15.50
N GLY A 50 18.68 -0.49 -16.06
CA GLY A 50 17.65 -0.62 -17.09
C GLY A 50 16.22 -0.44 -16.56
N ARG A 51 16.01 -0.56 -15.25
CA ARG A 51 14.71 -0.38 -14.57
C ARG A 51 14.66 0.84 -13.66
N TYR A 52 15.72 1.61 -13.59
CA TYR A 52 15.75 2.84 -12.81
C TYR A 52 14.73 3.86 -13.34
N VAL A 53 13.95 4.44 -12.44
CA VAL A 53 13.00 5.51 -12.75
C VAL A 53 13.39 6.75 -11.96
N GLU A 54 13.58 7.87 -12.65
CA GLU A 54 13.90 9.15 -12.01
C GLU A 54 12.77 9.54 -11.02
N GLY A 55 13.16 10.03 -9.84
CA GLY A 55 12.22 10.36 -8.76
C GLY A 55 11.69 9.17 -7.94
N ALA A 56 11.97 7.93 -8.35
CA ALA A 56 11.45 6.76 -7.61
C ALA A 56 12.02 6.63 -6.19
N VAL A 57 13.24 7.12 -5.95
CA VAL A 57 13.83 7.15 -4.61
C VAL A 57 13.03 8.08 -3.69
N ASP A 58 12.63 9.26 -4.18
CA ASP A 58 11.79 10.19 -3.41
C ASP A 58 10.42 9.59 -3.11
N VAL A 59 9.84 8.85 -4.04
CA VAL A 59 8.58 8.10 -3.81
C VAL A 59 8.76 7.09 -2.67
N ILE A 60 9.88 6.37 -2.61
CA ILE A 60 10.18 5.43 -1.51
C ILE A 60 10.26 6.20 -0.19
N TYR A 61 11.06 7.26 -0.11
CA TYR A 61 11.22 8.05 1.11
C TYR A 61 9.90 8.65 1.60
N ASN A 62 9.16 9.28 0.69
CA ASN A 62 7.88 9.91 1.03
C ASN A 62 6.86 8.88 1.50
N THR A 63 6.73 7.75 0.80
CA THR A 63 5.82 6.68 1.22
C THR A 63 6.15 6.16 2.62
N LEU A 64 7.42 5.89 2.91
CA LEU A 64 7.81 5.38 4.22
C LEU A 64 7.62 6.43 5.33
N ARG A 65 7.86 7.72 5.05
CA ARG A 65 7.61 8.82 6.01
C ARG A 65 6.12 9.01 6.26
N GLU A 66 5.31 9.09 5.22
CA GLU A 66 3.85 9.24 5.30
C GLU A 66 3.20 8.08 6.06
N THR A 67 3.74 6.87 5.87
CA THR A 67 3.26 5.66 6.55
C THR A 67 3.82 5.49 7.97
N GLY A 68 4.75 6.34 8.41
CA GLY A 68 5.39 6.24 9.71
C GLY A 68 6.39 5.08 9.84
N LEU A 69 6.77 4.42 8.73
CA LEU A 69 7.77 3.35 8.70
C LEU A 69 9.19 3.93 8.67
N LEU A 70 9.54 4.68 9.70
CA LEU A 70 10.80 5.41 9.77
C LEU A 70 11.98 4.45 10.01
N TRP A 71 13.00 4.58 9.19
CA TRP A 71 14.24 3.80 9.31
C TRP A 71 15.22 4.43 10.29
N ASP A 72 16.02 3.58 10.92
CA ASP A 72 17.04 3.98 11.88
C ASP A 72 18.39 4.26 11.21
N GLU A 73 18.62 3.64 10.06
CA GLU A 73 19.82 3.81 9.23
C GLU A 73 19.41 3.81 7.75
N GLY A 74 19.99 4.67 6.94
CA GLY A 74 19.66 4.76 5.52
C GLY A 74 20.43 5.82 4.75
N PRO A 75 20.16 6.00 3.44
CA PRO A 75 20.98 6.86 2.59
C PRO A 75 20.98 8.33 3.00
N ASP A 76 19.85 8.83 3.49
CA ASP A 76 19.63 10.25 3.83
C ASP A 76 20.00 10.60 5.27
N ILE A 77 19.92 9.61 6.20
CA ILE A 77 20.25 9.83 7.62
C ILE A 77 21.60 9.24 8.03
N GLY A 78 22.22 8.44 7.15
CA GLY A 78 23.46 7.76 7.44
C GLY A 78 23.32 6.60 8.41
N GLY A 79 24.44 6.25 9.05
CA GLY A 79 24.55 5.15 10.02
C GLY A 79 25.95 4.52 9.98
N PRO A 80 26.23 3.54 10.87
CA PRO A 80 27.57 2.98 11.06
C PRO A 80 28.03 2.02 9.94
N VAL A 81 27.14 1.54 9.08
CA VAL A 81 27.41 0.47 8.10
C VAL A 81 27.19 0.89 6.64
N GLY A 82 27.11 2.22 6.40
CA GLY A 82 26.99 2.78 5.05
C GLY A 82 28.19 2.46 4.12
N PRO A 83 28.08 2.85 2.84
CA PRO A 83 26.93 3.52 2.19
C PRO A 83 25.69 2.62 2.11
N TYR A 84 24.50 3.25 2.00
CA TYR A 84 23.21 2.54 1.93
C TYR A 84 22.58 2.56 0.52
N VAL A 85 23.33 3.04 -0.48
CA VAL A 85 23.00 2.94 -1.90
C VAL A 85 23.93 1.92 -2.54
N GLN A 86 23.38 0.95 -3.23
CA GLN A 86 24.13 -0.22 -3.69
C GLN A 86 25.18 0.14 -4.74
N SER A 87 24.89 1.09 -5.65
CA SER A 87 25.86 1.58 -6.64
C SER A 87 27.11 2.24 -6.02
N GLU A 88 27.04 2.76 -4.80
CA GLU A 88 28.17 3.33 -4.08
C GLU A 88 29.11 2.27 -3.47
N ARG A 89 28.75 0.98 -3.54
CA ARG A 89 29.45 -0.16 -2.92
C ARG A 89 30.18 -1.05 -3.93
N MET A 90 30.28 -0.63 -5.18
CA MET A 90 30.77 -1.44 -6.31
C MET A 90 32.15 -2.07 -6.10
N SER A 91 33.10 -1.33 -5.52
CA SER A 91 34.44 -1.84 -5.25
C SER A 91 34.45 -3.04 -4.29
N MET A 92 33.53 -3.05 -3.34
CA MET A 92 33.36 -4.11 -2.35
C MET A 92 32.88 -5.41 -3.01
N PHE A 93 31.93 -5.35 -3.93
CA PHE A 93 31.42 -6.55 -4.62
C PHE A 93 32.52 -7.24 -5.43
N LYS A 94 33.31 -6.46 -6.17
CA LYS A 94 34.45 -7.00 -6.93
C LYS A 94 35.44 -7.68 -6.01
N GLN A 95 35.86 -7.04 -4.91
CA GLN A 95 36.81 -7.57 -3.93
C GLN A 95 36.33 -8.92 -3.36
N TYR A 96 35.07 -9.04 -2.95
CA TYR A 96 34.54 -10.30 -2.42
C TYR A 96 34.43 -11.38 -3.50
N ALA A 97 34.08 -11.05 -4.73
CA ALA A 97 34.05 -12.01 -5.83
C ALA A 97 35.47 -12.55 -6.14
N GLU A 98 36.48 -11.69 -6.18
CA GLU A 98 37.89 -12.07 -6.37
C GLU A 98 38.41 -12.91 -5.20
N GLN A 99 37.99 -12.63 -3.96
CA GLN A 99 38.29 -13.48 -2.80
C GLN A 99 37.75 -14.90 -3.02
N LEU A 100 36.47 -15.04 -3.43
CA LEU A 100 35.91 -16.38 -3.71
C LEU A 100 36.64 -17.12 -4.83
N VAL A 101 37.15 -16.39 -5.84
CA VAL A 101 38.00 -17.00 -6.90
C VAL A 101 39.33 -17.49 -6.32
N ALA A 102 39.98 -16.67 -5.50
CA ALA A 102 41.23 -17.04 -4.87
C ALA A 102 41.12 -18.27 -3.93
N GLU A 103 39.95 -18.40 -3.28
CA GLU A 103 39.60 -19.53 -2.40
C GLU A 103 39.06 -20.76 -3.16
N GLY A 104 38.94 -20.69 -4.49
CA GLY A 104 38.41 -21.78 -5.33
C GLY A 104 36.87 -22.01 -5.15
N LYS A 105 36.16 -21.02 -4.63
CA LYS A 105 34.70 -21.02 -4.45
C LYS A 105 33.94 -20.30 -5.57
N ALA A 106 34.67 -19.62 -6.46
CA ALA A 106 34.20 -19.01 -7.68
C ALA A 106 35.22 -19.17 -8.80
N TYR A 107 34.89 -18.84 -10.03
CA TYR A 107 35.78 -18.94 -11.18
C TYR A 107 35.39 -17.93 -12.27
N TYR A 108 36.37 -17.62 -13.13
CA TYR A 108 36.16 -16.80 -14.33
C TYR A 108 35.54 -17.64 -15.44
N CYS A 109 34.47 -17.14 -16.03
CA CYS A 109 33.78 -17.78 -17.14
C CYS A 109 33.82 -16.85 -18.36
N PHE A 110 34.39 -17.35 -19.46
CA PHE A 110 34.59 -16.63 -20.73
C PHE A 110 33.56 -17.02 -21.79
N CYS A 111 32.46 -17.70 -21.43
CA CYS A 111 31.40 -18.04 -22.37
C CYS A 111 30.68 -16.81 -22.87
N THR A 112 30.52 -16.72 -24.19
CA THR A 112 29.73 -15.63 -24.82
C THR A 112 28.24 -15.91 -24.73
N GLU A 113 27.41 -14.87 -24.92
CA GLU A 113 25.94 -15.02 -24.94
C GLU A 113 25.51 -15.98 -26.05
N GLU A 114 26.10 -15.86 -27.24
CA GLU A 114 25.77 -16.72 -28.39
C GLU A 114 26.04 -18.22 -28.08
N ARG A 115 27.15 -18.52 -27.40
CA ARG A 115 27.44 -19.89 -26.96
C ARG A 115 26.40 -20.42 -25.99
N LEU A 116 26.02 -19.59 -25.00
CA LEU A 116 25.02 -19.98 -23.99
C LEU A 116 23.63 -20.13 -24.62
N GLU A 117 23.25 -19.27 -25.55
CA GLU A 117 22.00 -19.40 -26.30
C GLU A 117 21.96 -20.68 -27.14
N ALA A 118 23.05 -21.04 -27.82
CA ALA A 118 23.17 -22.29 -28.56
C ALA A 118 23.04 -23.51 -27.64
N LEU A 119 23.72 -23.51 -26.49
CA LEU A 119 23.59 -24.55 -25.46
C LEU A 119 22.15 -24.71 -24.98
N HIS A 120 21.49 -23.60 -24.63
CA HIS A 120 20.12 -23.62 -24.16
C HIS A 120 19.13 -24.03 -25.26
N ALA A 121 19.40 -23.72 -26.52
CA ALA A 121 18.60 -24.15 -27.65
C ALA A 121 18.69 -25.68 -27.86
N GLU A 122 19.90 -26.23 -27.75
CA GLU A 122 20.15 -27.67 -27.82
C GLU A 122 19.45 -28.42 -26.70
N GLN A 123 19.61 -27.98 -25.44
CA GLN A 123 18.93 -28.56 -24.28
C GLN A 123 17.41 -28.55 -24.43
N ARG A 124 16.82 -27.44 -24.88
CA ARG A 124 15.38 -27.35 -25.15
C ARG A 124 14.94 -28.33 -26.27
N ALA A 125 15.76 -28.50 -27.30
CA ALA A 125 15.46 -29.43 -28.41
C ALA A 125 15.42 -30.89 -27.93
N HIS A 126 16.19 -31.20 -26.88
CA HIS A 126 16.19 -32.53 -26.25
C HIS A 126 15.15 -32.68 -25.11
N GLY A 127 14.38 -31.62 -24.80
CA GLY A 127 13.41 -31.61 -23.72
C GLY A 127 14.04 -31.54 -22.31
N GLU A 128 15.28 -31.10 -22.24
CA GLU A 128 16.03 -30.91 -20.99
C GLU A 128 15.78 -29.51 -20.40
N MET A 129 15.92 -29.40 -19.08
CA MET A 129 15.95 -28.07 -18.44
C MET A 129 17.23 -27.34 -18.84
N THR A 130 17.08 -26.07 -19.18
CA THR A 130 18.23 -25.22 -19.54
C THR A 130 19.11 -24.95 -18.31
N HIS A 131 20.39 -25.25 -18.41
CA HIS A 131 21.38 -25.00 -17.38
C HIS A 131 22.76 -24.73 -17.99
N TYR A 132 23.64 -24.11 -17.21
CA TYR A 132 25.01 -23.92 -17.61
C TYR A 132 25.82 -25.21 -17.49
N ASP A 133 26.53 -25.60 -18.54
CA ASP A 133 27.28 -26.86 -18.62
C ASP A 133 28.58 -26.90 -17.81
N GLY A 134 29.00 -25.77 -17.20
CA GLY A 134 30.22 -25.69 -16.43
C GLY A 134 31.50 -25.65 -17.28
N CYS A 135 31.42 -25.29 -18.56
CA CYS A 135 32.54 -25.30 -19.51
C CYS A 135 33.84 -24.64 -19.01
N CYS A 136 33.71 -23.51 -18.29
CA CYS A 136 34.86 -22.78 -17.76
C CYS A 136 35.24 -23.14 -16.31
N ARG A 137 34.45 -24.02 -15.67
CA ARG A 137 34.52 -24.28 -14.22
C ARG A 137 35.88 -24.84 -13.75
N ASP A 138 36.52 -25.64 -14.57
CA ASP A 138 37.72 -26.35 -14.23
C ASP A 138 38.86 -26.03 -15.23
N LEU A 139 38.85 -24.81 -15.82
CA LEU A 139 39.93 -24.33 -16.67
C LEU A 139 41.25 -24.26 -15.86
N PRO A 140 42.38 -24.71 -16.47
CA PRO A 140 43.68 -24.57 -15.83
C PRO A 140 44.01 -23.10 -15.53
N ARG A 141 44.67 -22.84 -14.42
CA ARG A 141 45.02 -21.48 -13.99
C ARG A 141 45.79 -20.71 -15.05
N GLU A 142 46.75 -21.36 -15.72
CA GLU A 142 47.54 -20.74 -16.79
C GLU A 142 46.67 -20.25 -17.97
N GLU A 143 45.61 -21.00 -18.33
CA GLU A 143 44.70 -20.63 -19.39
C GLU A 143 43.83 -19.44 -18.95
N VAL A 144 43.37 -19.43 -17.70
CA VAL A 144 42.62 -18.29 -17.13
C VAL A 144 43.47 -17.02 -17.14
N GLU A 145 44.72 -17.11 -16.63
CA GLU A 145 45.62 -15.96 -16.60
C GLU A 145 45.95 -15.44 -18.01
N LYS A 146 46.15 -16.33 -18.98
CA LYS A 146 46.36 -15.97 -20.39
C LYS A 146 45.17 -15.21 -20.98
N ARG A 147 43.95 -15.68 -20.75
CA ARG A 147 42.70 -15.01 -21.25
C ARG A 147 42.47 -13.67 -20.60
N LEU A 148 42.67 -13.59 -19.28
CA LEU A 148 42.61 -12.32 -18.56
C LEU A 148 43.63 -11.31 -19.09
N ALA A 149 44.89 -11.75 -19.33
CA ALA A 149 45.95 -10.92 -19.90
C ALA A 149 45.66 -10.47 -21.34
N ALA A 150 44.92 -11.29 -22.11
CA ALA A 150 44.43 -10.95 -23.44
C ALA A 150 43.26 -9.97 -23.42
N GLY A 151 42.70 -9.66 -22.25
CA GLY A 151 41.52 -8.76 -22.12
C GLY A 151 40.22 -9.39 -22.58
N GLU A 152 40.12 -10.72 -22.60
CA GLU A 152 38.84 -11.38 -22.96
C GLU A 152 37.71 -11.00 -21.98
N PRO A 153 36.51 -10.68 -22.44
CA PRO A 153 35.36 -10.44 -21.58
C PRO A 153 35.05 -11.67 -20.74
N TYR A 154 34.73 -11.46 -19.47
CA TYR A 154 34.38 -12.54 -18.56
C TYR A 154 33.27 -12.16 -17.58
N VAL A 155 32.66 -13.17 -17.00
CA VAL A 155 31.85 -13.08 -15.79
C VAL A 155 32.49 -13.88 -14.68
N ILE A 156 32.18 -13.59 -13.41
CA ILE A 156 32.58 -14.43 -12.28
C ILE A 156 31.35 -15.27 -11.87
N ARG A 157 31.53 -16.60 -11.79
CA ARG A 157 30.49 -17.53 -11.37
C ARG A 157 30.82 -18.18 -10.03
N GLN A 158 29.78 -18.39 -9.21
CA GLN A 158 29.88 -19.20 -8.00
C GLN A 158 30.15 -20.66 -8.37
N LYS A 159 31.06 -21.31 -7.66
CA LYS A 159 31.34 -22.74 -7.82
C LYS A 159 30.46 -23.56 -6.86
N ILE A 160 29.22 -23.85 -7.28
CA ILE A 160 28.27 -24.62 -6.46
C ILE A 160 28.72 -26.09 -6.34
N PRO A 161 28.69 -26.70 -5.14
CA PRO A 161 28.97 -28.12 -5.00
C PRO A 161 28.03 -28.98 -5.87
N ARG A 162 28.57 -29.96 -6.58
CA ARG A 162 27.75 -30.83 -7.47
C ARG A 162 26.96 -31.87 -6.71
N GLU A 163 27.45 -32.29 -5.53
CA GLU A 163 26.87 -33.34 -4.71
C GLU A 163 26.32 -32.75 -3.39
N GLY A 164 25.42 -33.49 -2.77
CA GLY A 164 24.83 -33.13 -1.49
C GLY A 164 23.55 -32.35 -1.62
N VAL A 165 23.08 -31.85 -0.50
CA VAL A 165 21.82 -31.12 -0.34
C VAL A 165 22.12 -29.83 0.41
N THR A 166 21.49 -28.75 0.00
CA THR A 166 21.53 -27.47 0.72
C THR A 166 20.14 -27.16 1.26
N GLY A 167 20.03 -27.16 2.60
CA GLY A 167 18.79 -26.86 3.30
C GLY A 167 18.84 -25.52 4.02
N PHE A 168 17.67 -25.02 4.37
CA PHE A 168 17.47 -23.88 5.26
C PHE A 168 16.11 -23.95 5.95
N ASP A 169 16.02 -23.29 7.09
CA ASP A 169 14.77 -23.12 7.82
C ASP A 169 14.18 -21.75 7.53
N ASP A 170 12.91 -21.74 7.08
CA ASP A 170 12.13 -20.53 6.88
C ASP A 170 11.07 -20.43 7.98
N MET A 171 10.94 -19.26 8.60
CA MET A 171 10.02 -19.06 9.72
C MET A 171 8.54 -19.21 9.30
N VAL A 172 8.23 -19.11 8.00
CA VAL A 172 6.87 -19.28 7.45
C VAL A 172 6.69 -20.65 6.84
N TYR A 173 7.61 -21.07 5.96
CA TYR A 173 7.47 -22.30 5.17
C TYR A 173 8.05 -23.54 5.85
N GLY A 174 8.86 -23.38 6.89
CA GLY A 174 9.55 -24.46 7.59
C GLY A 174 10.83 -24.89 6.87
N HIS A 175 11.24 -26.14 7.07
CA HIS A 175 12.46 -26.67 6.48
C HIS A 175 12.32 -26.92 4.98
N ILE A 176 13.28 -26.42 4.19
CA ILE A 176 13.34 -26.56 2.73
C ILE A 176 14.72 -27.08 2.35
N GLU A 177 14.77 -28.10 1.50
CA GLU A 177 16.00 -28.69 0.97
C GLU A 177 15.97 -28.73 -0.55
N VAL A 178 17.14 -28.51 -1.17
CA VAL A 178 17.34 -28.59 -2.62
C VAL A 178 18.62 -29.39 -2.89
N ASN A 179 18.57 -30.34 -3.83
CA ASN A 179 19.77 -31.04 -4.28
C ASN A 179 20.71 -30.06 -4.99
N ASN A 180 21.99 -30.11 -4.63
CA ASN A 180 22.99 -29.21 -5.23
C ASN A 180 23.11 -29.40 -6.75
N SER A 181 22.87 -30.65 -7.24
CA SER A 181 22.87 -30.97 -8.67
C SER A 181 21.78 -30.27 -9.49
N GLU A 182 20.74 -29.75 -8.82
CA GLU A 182 19.63 -29.00 -9.45
C GLU A 182 19.95 -27.49 -9.56
N MET A 183 21.07 -27.05 -8.96
CA MET A 183 21.44 -25.63 -8.94
C MET A 183 22.54 -25.32 -9.94
N ASP A 184 22.33 -24.26 -10.72
CA ASP A 184 23.35 -23.71 -11.62
C ASP A 184 24.42 -22.88 -10.90
N ASP A 185 25.63 -22.91 -11.43
CA ASP A 185 26.70 -21.97 -11.09
C ASP A 185 26.28 -20.55 -11.50
N GLN A 186 25.66 -19.83 -10.56
CA GLN A 186 25.13 -18.49 -10.81
C GLN A 186 26.24 -17.46 -11.07
N ILE A 187 25.93 -16.46 -11.88
CA ILE A 187 26.81 -15.30 -12.09
C ILE A 187 26.80 -14.45 -10.82
N LEU A 188 27.98 -14.08 -10.34
CA LEU A 188 28.18 -13.15 -9.24
C LEU A 188 28.46 -11.74 -9.76
N ILE A 189 29.42 -11.60 -10.70
CA ILE A 189 29.77 -10.35 -11.36
C ILE A 189 29.55 -10.51 -12.87
N LYS A 190 28.83 -9.56 -13.45
CA LYS A 190 28.55 -9.48 -14.90
C LYS A 190 29.75 -8.94 -15.68
N THR A 191 29.70 -9.03 -17.00
CA THR A 191 30.73 -8.54 -17.90
C THR A 191 31.02 -7.05 -17.76
N ASP A 192 30.01 -6.25 -17.40
CA ASP A 192 30.12 -4.82 -17.13
C ASP A 192 30.72 -4.49 -15.74
N GLY A 193 31.07 -5.51 -14.96
CA GLY A 193 31.60 -5.38 -13.60
C GLY A 193 30.53 -5.22 -12.52
N MET A 194 29.25 -5.16 -12.91
CA MET A 194 28.15 -5.03 -11.96
C MET A 194 27.85 -6.37 -11.27
N PRO A 195 27.53 -6.38 -9.97
CA PRO A 195 27.08 -7.61 -9.30
C PRO A 195 25.68 -7.99 -9.79
N THR A 196 25.38 -9.28 -9.72
CA THR A 196 23.99 -9.73 -9.81
C THR A 196 23.27 -9.46 -8.49
N TYR A 197 21.96 -9.34 -8.54
CA TYR A 197 21.11 -9.19 -7.34
C TYR A 197 21.43 -10.27 -6.29
N ASN A 198 21.53 -11.53 -6.72
CA ASN A 198 21.76 -12.67 -5.84
C ASN A 198 23.07 -12.58 -5.06
N PHE A 199 24.09 -11.99 -5.63
CA PHE A 199 25.38 -11.79 -4.98
C PHE A 199 25.37 -10.52 -4.11
N ALA A 200 24.88 -9.42 -4.66
CA ALA A 200 24.92 -8.13 -4.00
C ALA A 200 24.17 -8.16 -2.65
N ASN A 201 22.97 -8.77 -2.61
CA ASN A 201 22.18 -8.81 -1.37
C ASN A 201 22.89 -9.55 -0.23
N VAL A 202 23.59 -10.66 -0.52
CA VAL A 202 24.36 -11.42 0.48
C VAL A 202 25.56 -10.61 0.99
N VAL A 203 26.31 -10.00 0.04
CA VAL A 203 27.49 -9.19 0.36
C VAL A 203 27.11 -7.94 1.13
N ASP A 204 25.96 -7.34 0.86
CA ASP A 204 25.49 -6.16 1.61
C ASP A 204 24.94 -6.52 3.00
N ASP A 205 24.19 -7.61 3.10
CA ASP A 205 23.57 -8.02 4.35
C ASP A 205 24.59 -8.38 5.44
N HIS A 206 25.73 -8.94 5.05
CA HIS A 206 26.76 -9.34 6.00
C HIS A 206 27.38 -8.13 6.76
N PRO A 207 28.03 -7.12 6.12
CA PRO A 207 28.62 -5.99 6.84
C PRO A 207 27.56 -5.08 7.48
N MET A 208 26.31 -5.09 6.99
CA MET A 208 25.19 -4.41 7.63
C MET A 208 24.68 -5.15 8.87
N GLY A 209 25.19 -6.38 9.13
CA GLY A 209 24.81 -7.18 10.29
C GLY A 209 23.35 -7.62 10.28
N ILE A 210 22.77 -7.85 9.11
CA ILE A 210 21.38 -8.26 8.96
C ILE A 210 21.17 -9.64 9.59
N THR A 211 20.22 -9.72 10.50
CA THR A 211 19.88 -10.94 11.25
C THR A 211 18.63 -11.63 10.72
N HIS A 212 17.71 -10.86 10.14
CA HIS A 212 16.44 -11.37 9.60
C HIS A 212 16.19 -10.78 8.21
N VAL A 213 15.93 -11.65 7.24
CA VAL A 213 15.63 -11.28 5.86
C VAL A 213 14.15 -11.54 5.57
N ILE A 214 13.38 -10.46 5.47
CA ILE A 214 11.96 -10.51 5.09
C ILE A 214 11.85 -10.13 3.61
N ARG A 215 11.19 -10.98 2.80
CA ARG A 215 11.02 -10.76 1.36
C ARG A 215 9.92 -11.64 0.76
N GLY A 216 9.63 -11.49 -0.52
CA GLY A 216 8.64 -12.31 -1.22
C GLY A 216 9.06 -13.77 -1.37
N SER A 217 8.09 -14.68 -1.45
CA SER A 217 8.32 -16.12 -1.58
C SER A 217 8.90 -16.55 -2.94
N GLU A 218 8.97 -15.65 -3.91
CA GLU A 218 9.67 -15.87 -5.19
C GLU A 218 11.18 -16.14 -5.02
N TYR A 219 11.74 -15.77 -3.89
CA TYR A 219 13.15 -16.02 -3.56
C TYR A 219 13.43 -17.35 -2.86
N LEU A 220 12.40 -18.13 -2.53
CA LEU A 220 12.58 -19.44 -1.88
C LEU A 220 13.53 -20.35 -2.67
N SER A 221 13.34 -20.42 -3.99
CA SER A 221 14.20 -21.26 -4.85
C SER A 221 15.64 -20.78 -4.99
N SER A 222 15.89 -19.49 -4.74
CA SER A 222 17.24 -18.90 -4.82
C SER A 222 17.97 -18.93 -3.47
N THR A 223 17.25 -19.10 -2.36
CA THR A 223 17.81 -19.04 -1.00
C THR A 223 18.92 -20.06 -0.75
N PRO A 224 18.87 -21.31 -1.26
CA PRO A 224 20.00 -22.23 -1.13
C PRO A 224 21.30 -21.71 -1.73
N LYS A 225 21.25 -21.00 -2.87
CA LYS A 225 22.42 -20.35 -3.50
C LYS A 225 23.01 -19.25 -2.62
N TYR A 226 22.17 -18.50 -1.91
CA TYR A 226 22.61 -17.49 -0.94
C TYR A 226 23.31 -18.13 0.25
N ASN A 227 22.75 -19.22 0.78
CA ASN A 227 23.34 -19.93 1.90
C ASN A 227 24.71 -20.53 1.54
N LEU A 228 24.86 -21.02 0.33
CA LEU A 228 26.17 -21.46 -0.19
C LEU A 228 27.20 -20.33 -0.30
N LEU A 229 26.75 -19.09 -0.58
CA LEU A 229 27.64 -17.91 -0.53
C LEU A 229 28.04 -17.58 0.92
N TYR A 230 27.09 -17.53 1.86
CA TYR A 230 27.40 -17.34 3.27
C TYR A 230 28.37 -18.39 3.78
N GLN A 231 28.15 -19.66 3.44
CA GLN A 231 29.04 -20.78 3.81
C GLN A 231 30.43 -20.65 3.16
N ALA A 232 30.49 -20.24 1.88
CA ALA A 232 31.75 -20.05 1.17
C ALA A 232 32.63 -18.99 1.82
N PHE A 233 32.01 -17.93 2.35
CA PHE A 233 32.70 -16.86 3.10
C PHE A 233 32.91 -17.21 4.59
N GLY A 234 32.32 -18.27 5.11
CA GLY A 234 32.33 -18.55 6.56
C GLY A 234 31.48 -17.58 7.37
N TRP A 235 30.47 -16.96 6.78
CA TRP A 235 29.59 -15.98 7.42
C TRP A 235 28.36 -16.63 8.04
N ASN A 236 27.79 -15.99 9.04
CA ASN A 236 26.52 -16.40 9.62
C ASN A 236 25.38 -16.21 8.63
N ILE A 237 24.54 -17.24 8.50
CA ILE A 237 23.34 -17.20 7.67
C ILE A 237 22.24 -16.47 8.48
N PRO A 238 21.52 -15.50 7.91
CA PRO A 238 20.41 -14.82 8.58
C PRO A 238 19.18 -15.75 8.68
N ASN A 239 18.24 -15.41 9.57
CA ASN A 239 16.92 -16.02 9.59
C ASN A 239 16.08 -15.53 8.41
N TYR A 240 15.29 -16.43 7.82
CA TYR A 240 14.46 -16.11 6.66
C TYR A 240 12.98 -16.08 6.99
N ILE A 241 12.29 -15.09 6.45
CA ILE A 241 10.84 -14.93 6.51
C ILE A 241 10.37 -14.63 5.09
N HIS A 242 9.91 -15.65 4.37
CA HIS A 242 9.36 -15.47 3.03
C HIS A 242 7.87 -15.25 3.09
N CYS A 243 7.41 -14.12 2.55
CA CYS A 243 6.00 -13.74 2.53
C CYS A 243 5.33 -14.23 1.23
N PRO A 244 4.15 -14.85 1.30
CA PRO A 244 3.41 -15.25 0.10
C PRO A 244 2.99 -14.01 -0.71
N PRO A 245 2.75 -14.15 -2.03
CA PRO A 245 2.40 -13.04 -2.89
C PRO A 245 1.02 -12.47 -2.54
N VAL A 246 0.83 -11.18 -2.87
CA VAL A 246 -0.51 -10.56 -2.90
C VAL A 246 -1.09 -10.79 -4.28
N MET A 247 -2.28 -11.38 -4.31
CA MET A 247 -3.01 -11.72 -5.53
C MET A 247 -4.17 -10.76 -5.74
N LYS A 248 -4.55 -10.56 -7.00
CA LYS A 248 -5.80 -9.88 -7.36
C LYS A 248 -7.00 -10.82 -7.21
N ASP A 249 -6.80 -12.06 -7.64
CA ASP A 249 -7.76 -13.15 -7.59
C ASP A 249 -7.01 -14.49 -7.47
N ALA A 250 -7.70 -15.61 -7.51
CA ALA A 250 -7.09 -16.92 -7.33
C ALA A 250 -6.01 -17.29 -8.37
N GLN A 251 -5.95 -16.60 -9.51
CA GLN A 251 -5.05 -16.94 -10.63
C GLN A 251 -4.06 -15.83 -10.95
N ASN A 252 -4.41 -14.56 -10.68
CA ASN A 252 -3.65 -13.41 -11.12
C ASN A 252 -2.98 -12.69 -9.95
N LYS A 253 -1.70 -12.38 -10.10
CA LYS A 253 -1.00 -11.49 -9.17
C LYS A 253 -1.55 -10.07 -9.28
N LEU A 254 -1.60 -9.38 -8.15
CA LEU A 254 -1.88 -7.95 -8.14
C LEU A 254 -0.75 -7.23 -8.87
N SER A 255 -1.08 -6.38 -9.86
CA SER A 255 -0.09 -5.71 -10.71
C SER A 255 -0.37 -4.22 -10.86
N LYS A 256 0.69 -3.43 -11.06
CA LYS A 256 0.63 -1.97 -11.29
C LYS A 256 -0.28 -1.58 -12.48
N ARG A 257 -0.48 -2.46 -13.45
CA ARG A 257 -1.29 -2.19 -14.65
C ARG A 257 -2.80 -2.12 -14.39
N ASN A 258 -3.23 -2.52 -13.20
CA ASN A 258 -4.66 -2.64 -12.85
C ASN A 258 -5.20 -1.44 -12.04
N GLY A 259 -4.41 -0.38 -11.82
CA GLY A 259 -4.87 0.91 -11.26
C GLY A 259 -5.14 0.95 -9.74
N ASP A 260 -5.11 -0.18 -9.02
CA ASP A 260 -5.44 -0.26 -7.59
C ASP A 260 -4.31 -0.90 -6.77
N ALA A 261 -3.10 -0.92 -7.32
CA ALA A 261 -2.02 -1.71 -6.75
C ALA A 261 -0.94 -0.89 -6.04
N SER A 262 -1.01 0.45 -6.05
CA SER A 262 -0.04 1.30 -5.37
C SER A 262 -0.64 2.03 -4.16
N TYR A 263 0.23 2.33 -3.19
CA TYR A 263 -0.12 3.17 -2.04
C TYR A 263 -0.63 4.54 -2.50
N GLN A 264 0.07 5.16 -3.47
CA GLN A 264 -0.29 6.47 -4.00
C GLN A 264 -1.68 6.50 -4.63
N ASP A 265 -2.06 5.46 -5.37
CA ASP A 265 -3.40 5.34 -5.96
C ASP A 265 -4.49 5.26 -4.89
N LEU A 266 -4.25 4.52 -3.80
CA LEU A 266 -5.19 4.42 -2.69
C LEU A 266 -5.35 5.75 -1.94
N VAL A 267 -4.25 6.45 -1.67
CA VAL A 267 -4.30 7.79 -1.04
C VAL A 267 -5.02 8.78 -1.95
N ALA A 268 -4.71 8.77 -3.26
CA ALA A 268 -5.38 9.64 -4.23
C ALA A 268 -6.90 9.37 -4.35
N LYS A 269 -7.35 8.18 -4.03
CA LYS A 269 -8.78 7.83 -3.91
C LYS A 269 -9.41 8.26 -2.59
N GLY A 270 -8.63 8.74 -1.63
CA GLY A 270 -9.13 9.19 -0.33
C GLY A 270 -9.16 8.13 0.76
N TYR A 271 -8.41 7.04 0.62
CA TYR A 271 -8.17 6.12 1.73
C TYR A 271 -7.17 6.72 2.72
N LEU A 272 -7.42 6.51 4.02
CA LEU A 272 -6.51 6.94 5.08
C LEU A 272 -5.27 6.05 5.13
N THR A 273 -4.10 6.65 5.31
CA THR A 273 -2.82 5.94 5.42
C THR A 273 -2.85 4.86 6.50
N GLU A 274 -3.40 5.18 7.66
CA GLU A 274 -3.51 4.28 8.81
C GLU A 274 -4.38 3.06 8.48
N ALA A 275 -5.47 3.27 7.74
CA ALA A 275 -6.37 2.19 7.29
C ALA A 275 -5.68 1.29 6.25
N ILE A 276 -4.94 1.89 5.31
CA ILE A 276 -4.15 1.15 4.33
C ILE A 276 -3.13 0.27 5.04
N LEU A 277 -2.34 0.80 5.98
CA LEU A 277 -1.35 0.03 6.73
C LEU A 277 -1.97 -1.11 7.52
N ASN A 278 -3.05 -0.83 8.25
CA ASN A 278 -3.77 -1.86 9.00
C ASN A 278 -4.26 -2.97 8.07
N TYR A 279 -4.90 -2.61 6.95
CA TYR A 279 -5.41 -3.58 5.98
C TYR A 279 -4.28 -4.44 5.38
N ILE A 280 -3.18 -3.84 4.92
CA ILE A 280 -2.08 -4.60 4.32
C ILE A 280 -1.31 -5.43 5.34
N CYS A 281 -1.32 -5.05 6.63
CA CYS A 281 -0.79 -5.91 7.69
C CYS A 281 -1.61 -7.20 7.80
N LEU A 282 -2.93 -7.08 7.81
CA LEU A 282 -3.84 -8.24 7.86
C LEU A 282 -3.90 -9.03 6.54
N LEU A 283 -3.30 -8.52 5.48
CA LEU A 283 -3.27 -9.19 4.18
C LEU A 283 -2.22 -10.30 4.16
N GLY A 284 -2.59 -11.45 4.71
CA GLY A 284 -1.75 -12.64 4.83
C GLY A 284 -1.05 -12.79 6.18
N TRP A 285 -1.41 -11.98 7.17
CA TRP A 285 -1.05 -12.13 8.57
C TRP A 285 -2.31 -12.05 9.43
N SER A 286 -2.37 -12.84 10.48
CA SER A 286 -3.46 -12.84 11.45
C SER A 286 -2.91 -12.73 12.86
N PRO A 287 -3.49 -11.83 13.69
CA PRO A 287 -3.16 -11.76 15.10
C PRO A 287 -3.57 -13.05 15.82
N LYS A 288 -2.92 -13.33 16.95
CA LYS A 288 -3.17 -14.52 17.76
C LYS A 288 -3.64 -14.15 19.17
N GLY A 289 -4.11 -15.16 19.90
CA GLY A 289 -4.52 -15.01 21.30
C GLY A 289 -5.72 -14.09 21.46
N GLU A 290 -5.65 -13.17 22.39
CA GLU A 290 -6.73 -12.23 22.72
C GLU A 290 -7.06 -11.25 21.59
N TYR A 291 -6.16 -11.07 20.63
CA TYR A 291 -6.34 -10.17 19.49
C TYR A 291 -6.92 -10.86 18.23
N ALA A 292 -7.19 -12.17 18.27
CA ALA A 292 -7.57 -12.95 17.10
C ALA A 292 -8.82 -12.44 16.35
N GLU A 293 -9.77 -11.84 17.08
CA GLU A 293 -11.02 -11.28 16.53
C GLU A 293 -10.93 -9.77 16.26
N GLN A 294 -9.82 -9.14 16.60
CA GLN A 294 -9.64 -7.70 16.39
C GLN A 294 -9.14 -7.44 14.96
N GLU A 295 -9.73 -6.42 14.31
CA GLU A 295 -9.37 -6.04 12.94
C GLU A 295 -8.78 -4.62 12.84
N ILE A 296 -8.92 -3.80 13.87
CA ILE A 296 -8.47 -2.40 13.85
C ILE A 296 -7.32 -2.23 14.83
N PHE A 297 -6.14 -1.89 14.29
CA PHE A 297 -4.90 -1.74 15.02
C PHE A 297 -4.15 -0.48 14.59
N SER A 298 -3.72 0.33 15.51
CA SER A 298 -2.72 1.36 15.20
C SER A 298 -1.36 0.72 14.85
N LEU A 299 -0.49 1.47 14.18
CA LEU A 299 0.88 0.99 13.92
C LEU A 299 1.61 0.61 15.22
N ALA A 300 1.38 1.38 16.30
CA ALA A 300 1.96 1.09 17.62
C ALA A 300 1.43 -0.21 18.24
N ASP A 301 0.15 -0.54 18.02
CA ASP A 301 -0.40 -1.82 18.47
C ASP A 301 0.18 -2.97 17.64
N LEU A 302 0.30 -2.81 16.33
CA LEU A 302 0.92 -3.80 15.46
C LEU A 302 2.37 -4.09 15.89
N VAL A 303 3.16 -3.07 16.21
CA VAL A 303 4.52 -3.27 16.75
C VAL A 303 4.54 -4.16 17.99
N LYS A 304 3.55 -4.06 18.88
CA LYS A 304 3.50 -4.86 20.12
C LYS A 304 3.12 -6.31 19.89
N ILE A 305 2.26 -6.59 18.90
CA ILE A 305 1.62 -7.91 18.77
C ILE A 305 2.11 -8.71 17.55
N TRP A 306 2.79 -8.07 16.61
CA TRP A 306 3.19 -8.72 15.37
C TRP A 306 4.30 -9.74 15.59
N THR A 307 4.10 -10.95 15.09
CA THR A 307 5.12 -12.01 15.04
C THR A 307 5.06 -12.75 13.71
N PRO A 308 6.17 -13.32 13.23
CA PRO A 308 6.19 -14.09 11.98
C PRO A 308 5.22 -15.28 11.95
N ASP A 309 4.93 -15.85 13.12
CA ASP A 309 4.02 -16.99 13.24
C ASP A 309 2.59 -16.72 12.76
N GLY A 310 2.19 -15.45 12.71
CA GLY A 310 0.89 -15.04 12.18
C GLY A 310 0.82 -15.06 10.65
N ILE A 311 1.95 -15.18 9.94
CA ILE A 311 1.99 -15.16 8.47
C ILE A 311 1.45 -16.47 7.92
N SER A 312 0.46 -16.39 7.03
CA SER A 312 -0.08 -17.51 6.28
C SER A 312 0.90 -17.98 5.20
N LYS A 313 0.94 -19.29 4.94
CA LYS A 313 1.70 -19.86 3.79
C LYS A 313 1.01 -19.64 2.45
N SER A 314 -0.30 -19.40 2.48
CA SER A 314 -1.12 -19.23 1.27
C SER A 314 -1.06 -17.80 0.74
N PRO A 315 -1.14 -17.59 -0.58
CA PRO A 315 -1.29 -16.28 -1.17
C PRO A 315 -2.48 -15.51 -0.56
N ALA A 316 -2.31 -14.22 -0.36
CA ALA A 316 -3.36 -13.34 0.15
C ALA A 316 -4.06 -12.64 -1.02
N ILE A 317 -5.39 -12.68 -1.06
CA ILE A 317 -6.19 -12.00 -2.09
C ILE A 317 -6.51 -10.59 -1.60
N PHE A 318 -6.23 -9.58 -2.44
CA PHE A 318 -6.60 -8.20 -2.18
C PHE A 318 -8.11 -8.03 -2.31
N ASP A 319 -8.77 -7.71 -1.20
CA ASP A 319 -10.22 -7.48 -1.12
C ASP A 319 -10.51 -5.98 -0.95
N PRO A 320 -10.97 -5.28 -2.00
CA PRO A 320 -11.32 -3.87 -1.93
C PRO A 320 -12.46 -3.57 -0.97
N LEU A 321 -13.41 -4.50 -0.79
CA LEU A 321 -14.56 -4.29 0.11
C LEU A 321 -14.10 -4.33 1.57
N LYS A 322 -13.16 -5.24 1.91
CA LYS A 322 -12.57 -5.28 3.25
C LYS A 322 -11.74 -4.04 3.54
N LEU A 323 -10.91 -3.59 2.59
CA LEU A 323 -10.17 -2.33 2.74
C LEU A 323 -11.12 -1.15 2.99
N ARG A 324 -12.21 -1.07 2.21
CA ARG A 324 -13.23 -0.04 2.34
C ARG A 324 -13.90 -0.06 3.71
N ALA A 325 -14.26 -1.24 4.21
CA ALA A 325 -14.86 -1.40 5.53
C ALA A 325 -13.93 -0.98 6.67
N ILE A 326 -12.65 -1.36 6.59
CA ILE A 326 -11.61 -0.93 7.54
C ILE A 326 -11.46 0.59 7.48
N ASN A 327 -11.36 1.17 6.30
CA ASN A 327 -11.22 2.62 6.12
C ASN A 327 -12.40 3.40 6.72
N ALA A 328 -13.62 2.93 6.49
CA ALA A 328 -14.83 3.50 7.07
C ALA A 328 -14.79 3.49 8.61
N GLU A 329 -14.24 2.43 9.22
CA GLU A 329 -14.09 2.34 10.66
C GLU A 329 -13.06 3.34 11.19
N TYR A 330 -11.94 3.52 10.49
CA TYR A 330 -10.96 4.55 10.83
C TYR A 330 -11.56 5.96 10.72
N ILE A 331 -12.30 6.26 9.65
CA ILE A 331 -12.99 7.54 9.47
C ILE A 331 -13.97 7.80 10.62
N ARG A 332 -14.77 6.82 11.02
CA ARG A 332 -15.72 6.97 12.14
C ARG A 332 -15.05 7.26 13.48
N ARG A 333 -13.84 6.76 13.68
CA ARG A 333 -13.08 6.95 14.93
C ARG A 333 -12.31 8.26 14.98
N LEU A 334 -12.19 9.00 13.89
CA LEU A 334 -11.52 10.30 13.89
C LEU A 334 -12.26 11.27 14.81
N PRO A 335 -11.55 12.11 15.58
CA PRO A 335 -12.14 13.28 16.18
C PRO A 335 -12.81 14.16 15.12
N PRO A 336 -13.96 14.81 15.40
CA PRO A 336 -14.67 15.61 14.39
C PRO A 336 -13.83 16.69 13.70
N GLU A 337 -12.92 17.30 14.43
CA GLU A 337 -12.02 18.35 13.90
C GLU A 337 -10.96 17.75 12.96
N GLU A 338 -10.48 16.56 13.24
CA GLU A 338 -9.53 15.84 12.37
C GLU A 338 -10.24 15.35 11.10
N PHE A 339 -11.47 14.83 11.23
CA PHE A 339 -12.26 14.47 10.06
C PHE A 339 -12.52 15.70 9.18
N LEU A 340 -12.90 16.84 9.76
CA LEU A 340 -13.09 18.09 9.02
C LEU A 340 -11.82 18.47 8.25
N ALA A 341 -10.66 18.47 8.88
CA ALA A 341 -9.39 18.82 8.24
C ALA A 341 -9.04 17.88 7.06
N LYS A 342 -9.32 16.57 7.22
CA LYS A 342 -9.08 15.58 6.15
C LYS A 342 -10.13 15.66 5.02
N ALA A 343 -11.38 16.01 5.33
CA ALA A 343 -12.48 16.11 4.37
C ALA A 343 -12.50 17.46 3.61
N GLU A 344 -11.97 18.53 4.21
CA GLU A 344 -12.04 19.88 3.67
C GLU A 344 -11.51 20.02 2.24
N PRO A 345 -10.35 19.45 1.84
CA PRO A 345 -9.89 19.52 0.45
C PRO A 345 -10.88 18.90 -0.55
N TRP A 346 -11.57 17.83 -0.14
CA TRP A 346 -12.59 17.16 -0.97
C TRP A 346 -13.87 17.96 -1.06
N ILE A 347 -14.27 18.60 0.04
CA ILE A 347 -15.44 19.51 0.06
C ILE A 347 -15.17 20.73 -0.82
N ASP A 348 -14.01 21.35 -0.68
CA ASP A 348 -13.63 22.56 -1.43
C ASP A 348 -13.43 22.32 -2.93
N SER A 349 -13.17 21.07 -3.34
CA SER A 349 -13.13 20.70 -4.75
C SER A 349 -14.50 20.67 -5.42
N ALA A 350 -15.58 20.58 -4.64
CA ALA A 350 -16.97 20.44 -5.13
C ALA A 350 -17.89 21.58 -4.77
N VAL A 351 -17.59 22.33 -3.69
CA VAL A 351 -18.47 23.40 -3.16
C VAL A 351 -17.68 24.68 -3.00
N HIS A 352 -18.11 25.72 -3.73
CA HIS A 352 -17.47 27.04 -3.75
C HIS A 352 -18.31 28.09 -3.02
N THR A 353 -19.60 27.82 -2.80
CA THR A 353 -20.47 28.67 -2.00
C THR A 353 -20.20 28.51 -0.51
N PRO A 354 -20.36 29.59 0.31
CA PRO A 354 -20.23 29.45 1.76
C PRO A 354 -21.24 28.49 2.35
N ILE A 355 -20.77 27.46 3.06
CA ILE A 355 -21.62 26.48 3.76
C ILE A 355 -21.09 26.21 5.18
N ASN A 356 -21.94 25.69 6.05
CA ASN A 356 -21.53 25.21 7.37
C ASN A 356 -20.84 23.85 7.25
N LYS A 357 -19.50 23.85 6.99
CA LYS A 357 -18.69 22.64 6.84
C LYS A 357 -18.70 21.76 8.10
N LYS A 358 -18.81 22.34 9.31
CA LYS A 358 -18.84 21.54 10.56
C LYS A 358 -20.11 20.69 10.63
N LEU A 359 -21.26 21.27 10.31
CA LEU A 359 -22.52 20.53 10.27
C LEU A 359 -22.54 19.49 9.13
N LEU A 360 -21.99 19.85 7.97
CA LEU A 360 -21.83 18.92 6.86
C LEU A 360 -20.99 17.72 7.27
N CYS A 361 -19.83 17.93 7.85
CA CYS A 361 -18.94 16.85 8.31
C CYS A 361 -19.57 15.99 9.39
N ALA A 362 -20.32 16.54 10.32
CA ALA A 362 -21.06 15.78 11.34
C ALA A 362 -22.06 14.80 10.72
N ASN A 363 -22.64 15.16 9.56
CA ASN A 363 -23.57 14.29 8.81
C ASN A 363 -22.86 13.30 7.87
N LEU A 364 -21.71 13.67 7.31
CA LEU A 364 -20.92 12.82 6.41
C LEU A 364 -20.16 11.73 7.16
N GLN A 365 -19.46 12.06 8.23
CA GLN A 365 -18.53 11.17 8.92
C GLN A 365 -19.09 9.78 9.25
N PRO A 366 -20.32 9.64 9.82
CA PRO A 366 -20.86 8.32 10.16
C PRO A 366 -21.10 7.39 8.97
N ARG A 367 -21.18 7.95 7.76
CA ARG A 367 -21.54 7.24 6.51
C ARG A 367 -20.41 7.26 5.48
N CYS A 368 -19.36 8.03 5.72
CA CYS A 368 -18.22 8.15 4.82
C CYS A 368 -17.39 6.89 4.89
N GLU A 369 -17.20 6.23 3.76
CA GLU A 369 -16.34 5.06 3.65
C GLU A 369 -14.99 5.40 3.02
N VAL A 370 -14.98 6.37 2.08
CA VAL A 370 -13.77 6.87 1.40
C VAL A 370 -13.94 8.38 1.17
N LEU A 371 -12.92 9.16 1.52
CA LEU A 371 -12.98 10.63 1.41
C LEU A 371 -13.21 11.12 -0.02
N GLY A 372 -12.64 10.42 -1.00
CA GLY A 372 -12.78 10.78 -2.42
C GLY A 372 -14.20 10.67 -3.00
N GLU A 373 -15.15 10.09 -2.24
CA GLU A 373 -16.56 10.01 -2.65
C GLU A 373 -17.40 11.19 -2.11
N ILE A 374 -16.79 12.05 -1.29
CA ILE A 374 -17.47 13.23 -0.75
C ILE A 374 -17.92 14.16 -1.87
N PRO A 375 -17.13 14.53 -2.89
CA PRO A 375 -17.53 15.46 -3.94
C PRO A 375 -18.82 15.07 -4.66
N GLU A 376 -19.01 13.79 -4.97
CA GLU A 376 -20.19 13.28 -5.68
C GLU A 376 -21.52 13.47 -4.90
N GLN A 377 -21.42 13.64 -3.58
CA GLN A 377 -22.57 13.85 -2.70
C GLN A 377 -22.93 15.34 -2.55
N LEU A 378 -22.10 16.26 -3.05
CA LEU A 378 -22.19 17.70 -2.77
C LEU A 378 -22.50 18.57 -4.00
N ASP A 379 -22.68 17.99 -5.18
CA ASP A 379 -22.88 18.66 -6.46
C ASP A 379 -24.07 19.66 -6.50
N PHE A 380 -25.04 19.48 -5.60
CA PHE A 380 -26.21 20.35 -5.49
C PHE A 380 -26.00 21.63 -4.65
N PHE A 381 -24.88 21.80 -3.95
CA PHE A 381 -24.67 22.97 -3.10
C PHE A 381 -24.47 24.25 -3.92
N ASP A 382 -23.63 24.21 -4.95
CA ASP A 382 -23.34 25.38 -5.78
C ASP A 382 -24.45 25.65 -6.81
N ALA A 383 -25.07 24.62 -7.35
CA ALA A 383 -26.14 24.74 -8.33
C ALA A 383 -27.20 23.65 -8.13
N MET A 384 -28.45 24.06 -8.18
CA MET A 384 -29.57 23.10 -8.10
C MET A 384 -29.59 22.21 -9.33
N PRO A 385 -29.52 20.87 -9.20
CA PRO A 385 -29.64 19.98 -10.35
C PRO A 385 -31.06 20.03 -10.93
N GLU A 386 -31.18 19.69 -12.21
CA GLU A 386 -32.50 19.42 -12.78
C GLU A 386 -33.09 18.16 -12.14
N TYR A 387 -34.34 18.25 -11.70
CA TYR A 387 -35.03 17.13 -11.09
C TYR A 387 -36.51 17.11 -11.48
N ASP A 388 -37.12 15.92 -11.49
CA ASP A 388 -38.51 15.70 -11.76
C ASP A 388 -39.36 15.87 -10.47
N VAL A 389 -40.53 16.49 -10.59
CA VAL A 389 -41.43 16.69 -9.44
C VAL A 389 -41.95 15.39 -8.80
N SER A 390 -41.87 14.28 -9.52
CA SER A 390 -42.17 12.96 -8.99
C SER A 390 -41.27 12.55 -7.80
N LEU A 391 -40.12 13.18 -7.62
CA LEU A 391 -39.24 12.96 -6.46
C LEU A 391 -39.89 13.33 -5.14
N TYR A 392 -40.86 14.21 -5.14
CA TYR A 392 -41.65 14.57 -3.96
C TYR A 392 -42.60 13.44 -3.50
N ALA A 393 -42.92 12.48 -4.38
CA ALA A 393 -43.76 11.35 -4.03
C ALA A 393 -43.03 10.35 -3.14
N ASN A 394 -43.50 10.14 -1.91
CA ASN A 394 -42.92 9.19 -0.96
C ASN A 394 -44.01 8.48 -0.14
N LYS A 395 -44.16 7.18 -0.34
CA LYS A 395 -45.15 6.38 0.35
C LYS A 395 -44.99 6.36 1.88
N LYS A 396 -43.74 6.32 2.37
CA LYS A 396 -43.40 6.28 3.79
C LYS A 396 -43.75 7.60 4.48
N GLN A 397 -43.48 8.73 3.81
CA GLN A 397 -43.76 10.07 4.32
C GLN A 397 -45.18 10.54 3.97
N LYS A 398 -45.91 9.78 3.15
CA LYS A 398 -47.27 10.10 2.65
C LYS A 398 -47.30 11.44 1.91
N THR A 399 -46.30 11.70 1.06
CA THR A 399 -46.23 12.90 0.24
C THR A 399 -46.49 12.60 -1.22
N THR A 400 -47.04 13.58 -1.92
CA THR A 400 -47.24 13.67 -3.37
C THR A 400 -46.72 15.05 -3.80
N PRO A 401 -46.58 15.35 -5.10
CA PRO A 401 -46.20 16.70 -5.54
C PRO A 401 -47.18 17.78 -5.00
N GLU A 402 -48.50 17.52 -4.98
CA GLU A 402 -49.50 18.45 -4.46
C GLU A 402 -49.33 18.68 -2.96
N SER A 403 -49.19 17.62 -2.17
CA SER A 403 -49.02 17.76 -0.72
C SER A 403 -47.62 18.31 -0.35
N ALA A 404 -46.61 18.13 -1.22
CA ALA A 404 -45.29 18.73 -1.04
C ALA A 404 -45.36 20.25 -1.22
N LYS A 405 -46.13 20.73 -2.19
CA LYS A 405 -46.40 22.16 -2.33
C LYS A 405 -47.04 22.75 -1.07
N GLU A 406 -48.10 22.14 -0.55
CA GLU A 406 -48.76 22.56 0.72
C GLU A 406 -47.75 22.58 1.89
N ALA A 407 -46.89 21.58 1.96
CA ALA A 407 -45.88 21.49 3.00
C ALA A 407 -44.83 22.63 2.91
N LEU A 408 -44.33 22.93 1.71
CA LEU A 408 -43.36 24.01 1.49
C LEU A 408 -43.98 25.40 1.71
N GLU A 409 -45.22 25.62 1.27
CA GLU A 409 -45.99 26.85 1.54
C GLU A 409 -46.19 27.07 3.04
N ALA A 410 -46.44 25.99 3.81
CA ALA A 410 -46.60 26.05 5.25
C ALA A 410 -45.24 26.30 5.98
N LEU A 411 -44.10 25.81 5.43
CA LEU A 411 -42.79 26.03 5.99
C LEU A 411 -42.22 27.39 5.67
N LEU A 412 -42.56 27.99 4.56
CA LEU A 412 -41.97 29.27 4.10
C LEU A 412 -42.05 30.40 5.14
N PRO A 413 -43.19 30.65 5.83
CA PRO A 413 -43.25 31.66 6.91
C PRO A 413 -42.36 31.31 8.10
N VAL A 414 -42.27 30.01 8.47
CA VAL A 414 -41.44 29.52 9.58
C VAL A 414 -39.98 29.79 9.29
N LEU A 415 -39.50 29.42 8.10
CA LEU A 415 -38.11 29.58 7.67
C LEU A 415 -37.74 31.06 7.41
N SER A 416 -38.75 31.94 7.17
CA SER A 416 -38.60 33.40 6.97
C SER A 416 -38.53 34.17 8.28
N ASP A 417 -38.82 33.55 9.42
CA ASP A 417 -38.73 34.23 10.72
C ASP A 417 -37.31 34.68 11.02
N GLU A 418 -37.07 35.96 11.17
CA GLU A 418 -35.75 36.53 11.44
C GLU A 418 -35.17 36.07 12.80
N ALA A 419 -36.01 35.71 13.75
CA ALA A 419 -35.59 35.19 15.05
C ALA A 419 -35.08 33.74 15.00
N LEU A 420 -35.32 33.02 13.90
CA LEU A 420 -34.88 31.61 13.75
C LEU A 420 -33.36 31.57 13.46
N ASP A 421 -32.60 30.93 14.33
CA ASP A 421 -31.13 30.82 14.15
C ASP A 421 -30.77 29.59 13.27
N PHE A 422 -30.29 29.85 12.06
CA PHE A 422 -29.82 28.82 11.14
C PHE A 422 -28.44 28.23 11.49
N ASN A 423 -27.74 28.80 12.49
CA ASN A 423 -26.52 28.18 13.02
C ASN A 423 -26.83 27.08 14.05
N ASP A 424 -28.04 27.07 14.58
CA ASP A 424 -28.53 26.06 15.50
C ASP A 424 -29.54 25.14 14.80
N ARG A 425 -29.07 23.95 14.45
CA ARG A 425 -29.87 22.92 13.75
C ARG A 425 -31.12 22.50 14.54
N ASP A 426 -31.01 22.41 15.87
CA ASP A 426 -32.13 21.95 16.71
C ASP A 426 -33.20 23.03 16.80
N THR A 427 -32.85 24.28 16.84
CA THR A 427 -33.81 25.40 16.76
C THR A 427 -34.61 25.36 15.45
N VAL A 428 -33.96 25.15 14.29
CA VAL A 428 -34.67 25.04 13.00
C VAL A 428 -35.52 23.78 12.94
N PHE A 429 -35.02 22.65 13.48
CA PHE A 429 -35.81 21.39 13.53
C PHE A 429 -37.04 21.53 14.40
N ASP A 430 -36.94 22.11 15.60
CA ASP A 430 -38.03 22.26 16.54
C ASP A 430 -39.09 23.24 16.00
N ALA A 431 -38.71 24.30 15.33
CA ALA A 431 -39.67 25.19 14.65
C ALA A 431 -40.45 24.46 13.54
N CYS A 432 -39.75 23.68 12.70
CA CYS A 432 -40.43 22.86 11.68
C CYS A 432 -41.31 21.77 12.29
N LYS A 433 -40.90 21.17 13.40
CA LYS A 433 -41.69 20.15 14.14
C LYS A 433 -42.93 20.76 14.73
N ALA A 434 -42.85 21.92 15.39
CA ALA A 434 -44.02 22.63 15.92
C ALA A 434 -45.02 22.94 14.82
N LYS A 435 -44.56 23.33 13.62
CA LYS A 435 -45.46 23.52 12.47
C LYS A 435 -46.11 22.24 11.99
N ALA A 436 -45.42 21.11 12.01
CA ALA A 436 -45.99 19.81 11.68
C ALA A 436 -47.10 19.41 12.68
N GLU A 437 -46.89 19.63 13.98
CA GLU A 437 -47.84 19.37 15.05
C GLU A 437 -49.07 20.28 14.91
N GLU A 438 -48.90 21.56 14.63
CA GLU A 438 -50.00 22.52 14.34
C GLU A 438 -50.89 22.01 13.20
N LEU A 439 -50.30 21.45 12.15
CA LEU A 439 -51.00 20.92 10.99
C LEU A 439 -51.54 19.48 11.19
N GLY A 440 -51.30 18.87 12.35
CA GLY A 440 -51.67 17.47 12.61
C GLY A 440 -50.96 16.47 11.72
N LYS A 441 -49.77 16.80 11.24
CA LYS A 441 -48.95 15.99 10.33
C LYS A 441 -47.70 15.43 11.05
N LYS A 442 -47.11 14.38 10.46
CA LYS A 442 -45.79 13.89 10.92
C LYS A 442 -44.66 14.76 10.38
N ASN A 443 -43.57 14.87 11.11
CA ASN A 443 -42.40 15.68 10.71
C ASN A 443 -41.92 15.37 9.28
N GLY A 444 -41.92 14.08 8.89
CA GLY A 444 -41.49 13.67 7.57
C GLY A 444 -42.33 14.20 6.41
N TRP A 445 -43.61 14.57 6.68
CA TRP A 445 -44.51 15.18 5.70
C TRP A 445 -44.08 16.60 5.31
N LEU A 446 -43.41 17.33 6.22
CA LEU A 446 -42.77 18.64 5.96
C LEU A 446 -41.31 18.52 5.54
N LEU A 447 -40.54 17.71 6.26
CA LEU A 447 -39.08 17.69 6.13
C LEU A 447 -38.57 16.95 4.89
N TYR A 448 -39.34 15.98 4.37
CA TYR A 448 -38.97 15.28 3.13
C TYR A 448 -39.07 16.22 1.91
N PRO A 449 -40.22 16.92 1.71
CA PRO A 449 -40.29 17.94 0.66
C PRO A 449 -39.22 19.04 0.79
N LEU A 450 -38.90 19.49 2.00
CA LEU A 450 -37.84 20.45 2.24
C LEU A 450 -36.51 19.91 1.74
N GLY A 451 -36.17 18.66 2.04
CA GLY A 451 -34.92 18.03 1.56
C GLY A 451 -34.83 17.99 0.02
N ILE A 452 -35.93 17.62 -0.66
CA ILE A 452 -35.99 17.63 -2.13
C ILE A 452 -35.88 19.07 -2.68
N ALA A 453 -36.59 20.04 -2.08
CA ALA A 453 -36.54 21.44 -2.49
C ALA A 453 -35.14 22.03 -2.40
N LEU A 454 -34.36 21.61 -1.40
CA LEU A 454 -33.00 22.12 -1.19
C LEU A 454 -31.92 21.41 -2.02
N SER A 455 -32.15 20.17 -2.45
CA SER A 455 -31.10 19.37 -3.10
C SER A 455 -31.47 18.82 -4.48
N GLY A 456 -32.74 18.68 -4.82
CA GLY A 456 -33.19 17.93 -6.00
C GLY A 456 -32.92 16.44 -5.92
N LYS A 457 -32.59 15.90 -4.73
CA LYS A 457 -32.15 14.52 -4.54
C LYS A 457 -32.89 13.83 -3.40
N GLN A 458 -33.09 12.50 -3.52
CA GLN A 458 -33.64 11.68 -2.46
C GLN A 458 -32.63 11.27 -1.38
N ARG A 459 -31.34 11.26 -1.73
CA ARG A 459 -30.25 10.93 -0.81
C ARG A 459 -29.30 12.12 -0.72
N THR A 460 -29.10 12.59 0.50
CA THR A 460 -28.31 13.78 0.83
C THR A 460 -27.48 13.54 2.09
N PRO A 461 -26.42 14.31 2.34
CA PRO A 461 -25.63 14.22 3.56
C PRO A 461 -26.42 14.42 4.85
N GLY A 462 -27.53 15.14 4.80
CA GLY A 462 -28.43 15.40 5.95
C GLY A 462 -29.88 15.45 5.56
N GLY A 463 -30.78 15.62 6.52
CA GLY A 463 -32.20 15.88 6.28
C GLY A 463 -32.47 17.32 5.84
N GLY A 464 -33.76 17.64 5.56
CA GLY A 464 -34.15 18.99 5.09
C GLY A 464 -33.68 20.13 6.00
N THR A 465 -33.77 19.97 7.32
CA THR A 465 -33.31 20.97 8.29
C THR A 465 -31.80 21.04 8.39
N ASP A 466 -31.12 19.90 8.24
CA ASP A 466 -29.65 19.90 8.20
C ASP A 466 -29.14 20.67 6.97
N LEU A 467 -29.75 20.40 5.79
CA LEU A 467 -29.41 21.11 4.56
C LEU A 467 -29.71 22.62 4.66
N ALA A 468 -30.84 23.00 5.24
CA ALA A 468 -31.17 24.40 5.47
C ALA A 468 -30.10 25.12 6.32
N CYS A 469 -29.66 24.48 7.40
CA CYS A 469 -28.60 25.02 8.26
C CYS A 469 -27.21 25.00 7.61
N MET A 470 -26.94 24.04 6.70
CA MET A 470 -25.70 24.01 5.94
C MET A 470 -25.62 25.16 4.93
N MET A 471 -26.72 25.46 4.25
CA MET A 471 -26.82 26.50 3.20
C MET A 471 -27.06 27.89 3.73
N GLY A 472 -27.61 28.01 4.92
CA GLY A 472 -28.07 29.25 5.51
C GLY A 472 -29.44 29.72 5.01
N ARG A 473 -29.97 30.77 5.64
CA ARG A 473 -31.32 31.30 5.44
C ARG A 473 -31.60 31.73 4.00
N GLU A 474 -30.73 32.55 3.41
CA GLU A 474 -30.95 33.15 2.11
C GLU A 474 -31.13 32.09 1.02
N THR A 475 -30.16 31.21 0.87
CA THR A 475 -30.20 30.10 -0.10
C THR A 475 -31.39 29.16 0.16
N THR A 476 -31.70 28.86 1.44
CA THR A 476 -32.86 28.05 1.81
C THR A 476 -34.14 28.66 1.31
N LEU A 477 -34.38 29.96 1.56
CA LEU A 477 -35.61 30.62 1.14
C LEU A 477 -35.74 30.72 -0.37
N GLU A 478 -34.64 31.01 -1.06
CA GLU A 478 -34.58 31.06 -2.52
C GLU A 478 -35.00 29.70 -3.13
N ARG A 479 -34.38 28.60 -2.66
CA ARG A 479 -34.67 27.27 -3.16
C ARG A 479 -36.08 26.77 -2.84
N VAL A 480 -36.61 27.07 -1.65
CA VAL A 480 -37.96 26.75 -1.27
C VAL A 480 -38.99 27.48 -2.16
N LYS A 481 -38.76 28.78 -2.44
CA LYS A 481 -39.63 29.56 -3.34
C LYS A 481 -39.61 28.99 -4.77
N ALA A 482 -38.43 28.71 -5.30
CA ALA A 482 -38.26 28.13 -6.62
C ALA A 482 -38.92 26.74 -6.73
N ALA A 483 -38.86 25.93 -5.65
CA ALA A 483 -39.54 24.63 -5.61
C ALA A 483 -41.07 24.76 -5.59
N ILE A 484 -41.60 25.73 -4.87
CA ILE A 484 -43.05 26.03 -4.89
C ILE A 484 -43.50 26.44 -6.30
N GLU A 485 -42.72 27.32 -6.96
CA GLU A 485 -43.01 27.74 -8.34
C GLU A 485 -42.97 26.53 -9.30
N LYS A 486 -41.99 25.65 -9.19
CA LYS A 486 -41.88 24.43 -9.99
C LYS A 486 -43.06 23.47 -9.77
N LEU A 487 -43.62 23.43 -8.58
CA LEU A 487 -44.80 22.59 -8.24
C LEU A 487 -46.13 23.23 -8.67
N ASN A 488 -46.13 24.49 -9.12
CA ASN A 488 -47.28 25.15 -9.70
C ASN A 488 -47.51 24.84 -11.18
N GLY A 489 -46.52 24.18 -11.86
CA GLY A 489 -46.51 23.88 -13.30
C GLY A 489 -45.77 24.88 -14.05
#